data_27a2069800ede5c32ee975458500c114
#
_entry.id   27a2069800ede5c32ee975458500c114
#
_cell.length_a   1.000
_cell.length_b   1.000
_cell.length_c   1.000
_cell.angle_alpha   90.00
_cell.angle_beta   90.00
_cell.angle_gamma   90.00
#
_symmetry.space_group_name_H-M   'P 1'
#
loop_
_entity.id
_entity.type
_entity.pdbx_description
1 polymer ?
#
loop_
_entity_poly.entity_id
_entity_poly.type
_entity_poly.pdbx_seq_one_letter_code
_entity_poly.pdbx_strand_id
1 'polypeptide(L)'
;VIVFKVANALITTSERRPLYFLLRGENELLATGELRALLEAVGLDVKLNCYTMLCTVEAPIEAAREVFERAGFTREVGVVLGVYDAYSEDDAKLLKSELKGVRVYSTILKSTVSKDVAAMFTRVAEIAPGYRSKSRHALFFTDGFAVLGERLWIKDVESLIERGRKRPFTRSIAIRPDVARALINLARARRGDILIDPFAGTGTILLEAWDMGVLAIGVDVDYKLVRGMQMNISHARAPCIAILGDSAINVYREVDRVATDLPYGRGASTHGAEIKALYESFIHRLSEYLSKRGFAAFMSPLWLEDTVDEHLSMYGFKLVERYYDYVHGGLTRVISVVRRW
;
A
#
# COMPACT_ATOMS: atom_id res chain seq x y z
N VAL A 1 22.06 3.17 22.66
CA VAL A 1 21.48 4.39 22.06
C VAL A 1 22.17 4.61 20.72
N ILE A 2 21.39 4.60 19.63
CA ILE A 2 21.89 4.96 18.29
C ILE A 2 21.39 6.39 18.05
N VAL A 3 22.27 7.36 18.26
CA VAL A 3 21.96 8.78 17.98
C VAL A 3 22.51 9.11 16.59
N PHE A 4 21.63 9.41 15.66
CA PHE A 4 22.03 9.95 14.37
C PHE A 4 22.21 11.47 14.49
N LYS A 5 23.47 11.95 14.62
CA LYS A 5 23.77 13.38 14.50
C LYS A 5 23.47 13.83 13.09
N VAL A 6 22.29 14.43 12.86
CA VAL A 6 22.00 15.12 11.61
C VAL A 6 22.67 16.49 11.66
N ALA A 7 23.88 16.59 11.08
CA ALA A 7 24.46 17.88 10.79
C ALA A 7 23.59 18.59 9.73
N ASN A 8 23.38 19.91 9.88
CA ASN A 8 22.77 20.81 8.88
C ASN A 8 23.67 20.88 7.63
N ALA A 9 23.76 19.80 6.86
CA ALA A 9 24.47 19.79 5.58
C ALA A 9 23.48 20.02 4.44
N LEU A 10 23.87 20.83 3.48
CA LEU A 10 23.19 21.02 2.20
C LEU A 10 22.87 19.66 1.59
N ILE A 11 21.59 19.41 1.35
CA ILE A 11 21.04 18.12 0.90
C ILE A 11 21.57 17.85 -0.51
N THR A 12 22.51 16.92 -0.64
CA THR A 12 22.79 16.30 -1.94
C THR A 12 21.75 15.21 -2.17
N THR A 13 21.10 15.21 -3.33
CA THR A 13 19.94 14.36 -3.67
C THR A 13 20.20 12.85 -3.64
N SER A 14 21.44 12.41 -3.50
CA SER A 14 21.84 10.99 -3.47
C SER A 14 22.20 10.45 -2.08
N GLU A 15 22.20 11.29 -1.03
CA GLU A 15 22.58 10.87 0.31
C GLU A 15 21.48 10.04 0.96
N ARG A 16 21.82 8.80 1.37
CA ARG A 16 20.90 7.95 2.14
C ARG A 16 20.76 8.47 3.57
N ARG A 17 19.53 8.47 4.07
CA ARG A 17 19.20 8.89 5.43
C ARG A 17 18.37 7.81 6.12
N PRO A 18 18.45 7.71 7.44
CA PRO A 18 17.54 6.88 8.20
C PRO A 18 16.14 7.52 8.17
N LEU A 19 15.25 6.92 7.41
CA LEU A 19 13.87 7.37 7.25
C LEU A 19 12.92 6.45 8.00
N TYR A 20 11.82 7.01 8.49
CA TYR A 20 10.70 6.22 8.96
C TYR A 20 9.49 6.37 8.05
N PHE A 21 8.70 5.31 7.99
CA PHE A 21 7.40 5.25 7.34
C PHE A 21 6.38 4.81 8.39
N LEU A 22 5.45 5.69 8.73
CA LEU A 22 4.33 5.36 9.60
C LEU A 22 3.20 4.81 8.74
N LEU A 23 2.89 3.54 8.92
CA LEU A 23 1.87 2.82 8.18
C LEU A 23 0.49 2.97 8.85
N ARG A 24 -0.56 2.63 8.11
CA ARG A 24 -1.91 2.50 8.65
C ARG A 24 -2.08 1.13 9.30
N GLY A 25 -2.68 1.11 10.48
CA GLY A 25 -2.80 -0.10 11.29
C GLY A 25 -4.03 -0.98 11.00
N GLU A 26 -4.75 -0.76 9.89
CA GLU A 26 -5.92 -1.59 9.55
C GLU A 26 -5.48 -2.99 9.09
N ASN A 27 -4.42 -3.06 8.28
CA ASN A 27 -3.82 -4.30 7.79
C ASN A 27 -2.30 -4.13 7.69
N GLU A 28 -1.60 -4.48 8.76
CA GLU A 28 -0.16 -4.23 8.92
C GLU A 28 0.69 -5.02 7.91
N LEU A 29 0.31 -6.27 7.63
CA LEU A 29 1.03 -7.12 6.68
C LEU A 29 0.90 -6.58 5.25
N LEU A 30 -0.31 -6.18 4.85
CA LEU A 30 -0.54 -5.58 3.53
C LEU A 30 0.21 -4.24 3.41
N ALA A 31 0.15 -3.40 4.43
CA ALA A 31 0.83 -2.11 4.43
C ALA A 31 2.37 -2.24 4.34
N THR A 32 2.94 -3.21 5.07
CA THR A 32 4.38 -3.53 4.99
C THR A 32 4.76 -4.13 3.63
N GLY A 33 3.91 -5.00 3.09
CA GLY A 33 4.10 -5.57 1.75
C GLY A 33 4.05 -4.51 0.66
N GLU A 34 3.08 -3.59 0.72
CA GLU A 34 3.01 -2.45 -0.19
C GLU A 34 4.28 -1.60 -0.14
N LEU A 35 4.76 -1.27 1.09
CA LEU A 35 5.98 -0.48 1.25
C LEU A 35 7.20 -1.18 0.64
N ARG A 36 7.36 -2.49 0.87
CA ARG A 36 8.44 -3.28 0.26
C ARG A 36 8.34 -3.26 -1.26
N ALA A 37 7.16 -3.52 -1.81
CA ALA A 37 6.92 -3.51 -3.25
C ALA A 37 7.25 -2.16 -3.90
N LEU A 38 6.94 -1.06 -3.22
CA LEU A 38 7.26 0.29 -3.67
C LEU A 38 8.76 0.56 -3.65
N LEU A 39 9.47 0.18 -2.59
CA LEU A 39 10.93 0.32 -2.50
C LEU A 39 11.62 -0.46 -3.63
N GLU A 40 11.18 -1.70 -3.88
CA GLU A 40 11.66 -2.50 -5.03
C GLU A 40 11.35 -1.82 -6.37
N ALA A 41 10.15 -1.27 -6.54
CA ALA A 41 9.74 -0.60 -7.79
C ALA A 41 10.57 0.64 -8.08
N VAL A 42 11.01 1.40 -7.07
CA VAL A 42 11.91 2.54 -7.25
C VAL A 42 13.39 2.13 -7.31
N GLY A 43 13.68 0.83 -7.39
CA GLY A 43 15.02 0.29 -7.58
C GLY A 43 15.87 0.22 -6.30
N LEU A 44 15.26 0.27 -5.13
CA LEU A 44 15.94 0.18 -3.86
C LEU A 44 15.88 -1.27 -3.33
N ASP A 45 17.03 -1.93 -3.31
CA ASP A 45 17.24 -3.15 -2.53
C ASP A 45 17.77 -2.75 -1.14
N VAL A 46 16.86 -2.64 -0.17
CA VAL A 46 17.17 -2.13 1.16
C VAL A 46 16.58 -3.02 2.25
N LYS A 47 17.30 -3.10 3.37
CA LYS A 47 16.77 -3.76 4.55
C LYS A 47 15.70 -2.88 5.18
N LEU A 48 14.46 -3.36 5.16
CA LEU A 48 13.33 -2.73 5.82
C LEU A 48 13.17 -3.35 7.23
N ASN A 49 13.25 -2.52 8.27
CA ASN A 49 12.97 -2.94 9.64
C ASN A 49 11.61 -2.37 10.05
N CYS A 50 10.65 -3.23 10.37
CA CYS A 50 9.31 -2.83 10.79
C CYS A 50 9.05 -3.21 12.23
N TYR A 51 8.53 -2.27 13.01
CA TYR A 51 8.12 -2.37 14.39
C TYR A 51 6.65 -2.00 14.46
N THR A 52 5.79 -3.00 14.41
CA THR A 52 4.35 -2.81 14.26
C THR A 52 4.03 -1.94 13.04
N MET A 53 3.59 -0.70 13.22
CA MET A 53 3.22 0.23 12.15
C MET A 53 4.33 1.19 11.74
N LEU A 54 5.49 1.14 12.38
CA LEU A 54 6.63 2.01 12.09
C LEU A 54 7.73 1.22 11.40
N CYS A 55 7.96 1.51 10.14
CA CYS A 55 9.06 0.90 9.39
C CYS A 55 10.20 1.89 9.22
N THR A 56 11.45 1.42 9.33
CA THR A 56 12.64 2.23 9.11
C THR A 56 13.49 1.67 7.99
N VAL A 57 14.11 2.56 7.23
CA VAL A 57 14.96 2.23 6.09
C VAL A 57 15.99 3.33 5.83
N GLU A 58 17.15 2.97 5.32
CA GLU A 58 18.13 3.94 4.80
C GLU A 58 17.91 4.14 3.30
N ALA A 59 17.41 5.32 2.91
CA ALA A 59 17.07 5.63 1.54
C ALA A 59 17.29 7.12 1.21
N PRO A 60 17.43 7.46 -0.08
CA PRO A 60 17.37 8.86 -0.54
C PRO A 60 15.98 9.46 -0.30
N ILE A 61 15.94 10.74 0.06
CA ILE A 61 14.68 11.45 0.34
C ILE A 61 13.76 11.47 -0.89
N GLU A 62 14.31 11.63 -2.08
CA GLU A 62 13.56 11.66 -3.34
C GLU A 62 12.84 10.33 -3.61
N ALA A 63 13.52 9.20 -3.39
CA ALA A 63 12.92 7.89 -3.51
C ALA A 63 11.82 7.69 -2.47
N ALA A 64 12.03 8.14 -1.22
CA ALA A 64 11.02 8.10 -0.18
C ALA A 64 9.80 8.97 -0.52
N ARG A 65 10.00 10.10 -1.21
CA ARG A 65 8.90 10.95 -1.69
C ARG A 65 8.06 10.23 -2.73
N GLU A 66 8.68 9.59 -3.72
CA GLU A 66 7.96 8.80 -4.73
C GLU A 66 7.16 7.67 -4.07
N VAL A 67 7.77 6.93 -3.14
CA VAL A 67 7.09 5.90 -2.36
C VAL A 67 5.90 6.48 -1.62
N PHE A 68 6.07 7.60 -0.91
CA PHE A 68 5.00 8.24 -0.15
C PHE A 68 3.83 8.70 -1.04
N GLU A 69 4.11 9.34 -2.17
CA GLU A 69 3.08 9.84 -3.09
C GLU A 69 2.20 8.70 -3.62
N ARG A 70 2.80 7.54 -3.91
CA ARG A 70 2.13 6.38 -4.48
C ARG A 70 1.43 5.49 -3.46
N ALA A 71 1.94 5.40 -2.24
CA ALA A 71 1.44 4.49 -1.21
C ALA A 71 -0.04 4.73 -0.86
N GLY A 72 -0.81 3.65 -0.73
CA GLY A 72 -2.17 3.65 -0.19
C GLY A 72 -2.20 3.55 1.33
N PHE A 73 -1.25 2.83 1.91
CA PHE A 73 -1.22 2.51 3.34
C PHE A 73 -0.12 3.23 4.15
N THR A 74 0.67 4.12 3.55
CA THR A 74 1.60 4.98 4.28
C THR A 74 0.92 6.29 4.65
N ARG A 75 0.91 6.60 5.95
CA ARG A 75 0.31 7.82 6.50
C ARG A 75 1.30 8.98 6.60
N GLU A 76 2.55 8.69 6.99
CA GLU A 76 3.54 9.71 7.31
C GLU A 76 4.94 9.19 6.97
N VAL A 77 5.81 10.08 6.52
CA VAL A 77 7.23 9.80 6.30
C VAL A 77 8.06 10.91 6.92
N GLY A 78 9.19 10.54 7.51
CA GLY A 78 10.13 11.50 8.06
C GLY A 78 11.53 10.90 8.26
N VAL A 79 12.42 11.74 8.78
CA VAL A 79 13.80 11.36 9.13
C VAL A 79 13.82 10.86 10.58
N VAL A 80 14.49 9.73 10.83
CA VAL A 80 14.77 9.27 12.19
C VAL A 80 15.89 10.10 12.76
N LEU A 81 15.62 10.79 13.87
CA LEU A 81 16.59 11.62 14.58
C LEU A 81 17.26 10.85 15.74
N GLY A 82 16.52 9.94 16.39
CA GLY A 82 17.03 9.13 17.48
C GLY A 82 16.11 7.96 17.80
N VAL A 83 16.69 6.91 18.38
CA VAL A 83 15.97 5.73 18.88
C VAL A 83 16.45 5.50 20.32
N TYR A 84 15.50 5.40 21.24
CA TYR A 84 15.68 5.33 22.66
C TYR A 84 14.98 4.09 23.22
N ASP A 85 15.51 3.53 24.31
CA ASP A 85 14.81 2.51 25.08
C ASP A 85 13.63 3.16 25.83
N ALA A 86 12.40 2.75 25.51
CA ALA A 86 11.18 3.34 26.11
C ALA A 86 11.09 3.09 27.64
N TYR A 87 11.83 2.10 28.17
CA TYR A 87 11.85 1.75 29.58
C TYR A 87 12.99 2.46 30.37
N SER A 88 13.89 3.18 29.68
CA SER A 88 15.07 3.81 30.26
C SER A 88 14.79 5.27 30.64
N GLU A 89 14.88 5.60 31.95
CA GLU A 89 14.83 6.99 32.41
C GLU A 89 16.05 7.80 31.92
N ASP A 90 17.21 7.16 31.77
CA ASP A 90 18.42 7.86 31.32
C ASP A 90 18.30 8.23 29.84
N ASP A 91 17.68 7.37 29.02
CA ASP A 91 17.36 7.70 27.63
C ASP A 91 16.33 8.85 27.56
N ALA A 92 15.34 8.89 28.45
CA ALA A 92 14.40 9.99 28.52
C ALA A 92 15.06 11.33 28.93
N LYS A 93 16.03 11.31 29.87
CA LYS A 93 16.84 12.48 30.24
C LYS A 93 17.75 12.93 29.11
N LEU A 94 18.35 11.97 28.38
CA LEU A 94 19.15 12.25 27.19
C LEU A 94 18.31 12.96 26.14
N LEU A 95 17.18 12.41 25.80
CA LEU A 95 16.23 13.03 24.84
C LEU A 95 15.86 14.45 25.26
N LYS A 96 15.53 14.68 26.54
CA LYS A 96 15.24 16.02 27.07
C LYS A 96 16.39 17.00 26.80
N SER A 97 17.63 16.56 27.02
CA SER A 97 18.82 17.39 26.81
C SER A 97 19.06 17.75 25.33
N GLU A 98 18.67 16.85 24.43
CA GLU A 98 18.81 17.04 22.98
C GLU A 98 17.72 17.95 22.39
N LEU A 99 16.50 17.94 22.93
CA LEU A 99 15.37 18.71 22.42
C LEU A 99 15.49 20.22 22.61
N LYS A 100 16.19 20.72 23.64
CA LYS A 100 16.50 22.16 23.89
C LYS A 100 15.42 23.14 23.44
N GLY A 101 14.18 22.94 23.92
CA GLY A 101 13.04 23.81 23.59
C GLY A 101 12.28 23.48 22.30
N VAL A 102 12.63 22.42 21.63
CA VAL A 102 11.87 21.88 20.48
C VAL A 102 10.56 21.25 20.96
N ARG A 103 9.44 21.66 20.38
CA ARG A 103 8.14 21.05 20.71
C ARG A 103 7.99 19.72 20.02
N VAL A 104 7.84 18.66 20.81
CA VAL A 104 7.60 17.29 20.37
C VAL A 104 6.29 16.80 20.98
N TYR A 105 5.56 16.00 20.22
CA TYR A 105 4.35 15.32 20.72
C TYR A 105 4.54 13.82 20.57
N SER A 106 4.16 13.08 21.60
CA SER A 106 4.29 11.62 21.62
C SER A 106 3.00 10.93 21.23
N THR A 107 3.12 9.77 20.59
CA THR A 107 2.00 8.86 20.34
C THR A 107 2.44 7.43 20.56
N ILE A 108 1.54 6.64 21.15
CA ILE A 108 1.73 5.20 21.31
C ILE A 108 1.10 4.52 20.09
N LEU A 109 1.90 3.80 19.33
CA LEU A 109 1.42 2.94 18.27
C LEU A 109 0.85 1.64 18.88
N LYS A 110 0.23 0.76 18.09
CA LYS A 110 -0.09 -0.59 18.55
C LYS A 110 1.21 -1.29 18.93
N SER A 111 1.53 -1.36 20.21
CA SER A 111 2.89 -1.65 20.68
C SER A 111 2.85 -2.39 22.01
N THR A 112 3.96 -3.04 22.36
CA THR A 112 4.18 -3.65 23.67
C THR A 112 4.44 -2.61 24.77
N VAL A 113 4.72 -1.36 24.42
CA VAL A 113 4.94 -0.28 25.39
C VAL A 113 3.59 0.10 26.03
N SER A 114 3.49 -0.09 27.34
CA SER A 114 2.29 0.28 28.09
C SER A 114 2.10 1.80 28.18
N LYS A 115 0.86 2.23 28.47
CA LYS A 115 0.57 3.65 28.69
C LYS A 115 1.38 4.23 29.85
N ASP A 116 1.63 3.45 30.90
CA ASP A 116 2.37 3.88 32.09
C ASP A 116 3.84 4.10 31.77
N VAL A 117 4.45 3.21 30.99
CA VAL A 117 5.85 3.35 30.53
C VAL A 117 5.98 4.58 29.65
N ALA A 118 5.11 4.76 28.66
CA ALA A 118 5.10 5.95 27.82
C ALA A 118 4.87 7.24 28.62
N ALA A 119 4.01 7.21 29.64
CA ALA A 119 3.76 8.35 30.52
C ALA A 119 4.97 8.67 31.40
N MET A 120 5.67 7.65 31.95
CA MET A 120 6.93 7.85 32.67
C MET A 120 7.98 8.51 31.78
N PHE A 121 8.23 7.93 30.61
CA PHE A 121 9.23 8.43 29.66
C PHE A 121 8.93 9.88 29.23
N THR A 122 7.69 10.16 28.83
CA THR A 122 7.28 11.51 28.38
C THR A 122 7.32 12.56 29.51
N ARG A 123 7.03 12.17 30.75
CA ARG A 123 7.17 13.05 31.93
C ARG A 123 8.63 13.43 32.15
N VAL A 124 9.56 12.47 32.11
CA VAL A 124 11.00 12.72 32.29
C VAL A 124 11.55 13.55 31.14
N ALA A 125 11.15 13.26 29.91
CA ALA A 125 11.57 13.97 28.71
C ALA A 125 10.84 15.32 28.49
N GLU A 126 9.83 15.66 29.33
CA GLU A 126 8.98 16.87 29.21
C GLU A 126 8.27 17.00 27.86
N ILE A 127 7.76 15.89 27.34
CA ILE A 127 7.08 15.80 26.05
C ILE A 127 5.56 15.73 26.24
N ALA A 128 4.81 16.51 25.47
CA ALA A 128 3.36 16.50 25.52
C ALA A 128 2.77 15.24 24.84
N PRO A 129 1.74 14.59 25.44
CA PRO A 129 1.08 13.46 24.82
C PRO A 129 0.17 13.91 23.66
N GLY A 130 -0.11 12.99 22.75
CA GLY A 130 -1.08 13.12 21.65
C GLY A 130 -0.46 13.47 20.30
N TYR A 131 -1.02 12.84 19.28
CA TYR A 131 -0.61 13.07 17.88
C TYR A 131 -1.02 14.48 17.42
N ARG A 132 -0.07 15.24 16.90
CA ARG A 132 -0.29 16.57 16.31
C ARG A 132 0.29 16.64 14.92
N SER A 133 -0.56 16.57 13.89
CA SER A 133 -0.14 16.56 12.48
C SER A 133 0.66 17.80 12.07
N LYS A 134 0.43 18.95 12.71
CA LYS A 134 1.15 20.20 12.41
C LYS A 134 2.51 20.31 13.12
N SER A 135 2.86 19.39 14.01
CA SER A 135 4.18 19.42 14.66
C SER A 135 5.24 18.89 13.70
N ARG A 136 6.38 19.57 13.63
CA ARG A 136 7.53 19.13 12.84
C ARG A 136 8.16 17.85 13.39
N HIS A 137 8.11 17.65 14.72
CA HIS A 137 8.71 16.51 15.40
C HIS A 137 7.63 15.65 16.06
N ALA A 138 7.86 14.35 16.06
CA ALA A 138 7.04 13.38 16.75
C ALA A 138 7.90 12.32 17.45
N LEU A 139 7.40 11.84 18.59
CA LEU A 139 7.95 10.69 19.30
C LEU A 139 6.97 9.53 19.18
N PHE A 140 7.40 8.43 18.64
CA PHE A 140 6.59 7.21 18.46
C PHE A 140 7.04 6.14 19.44
N PHE A 141 6.13 5.66 20.28
CA PHE A 141 6.38 4.46 21.10
C PHE A 141 5.94 3.22 20.32
N THR A 142 6.86 2.29 20.09
CA THR A 142 6.63 1.04 19.37
C THR A 142 7.60 -0.05 19.88
N ASP A 143 7.11 -1.25 20.09
CA ASP A 143 7.89 -2.48 20.40
C ASP A 143 9.11 -2.31 21.32
N GLY A 144 8.94 -1.57 22.42
CA GLY A 144 10.00 -1.31 23.40
C GLY A 144 10.84 -0.07 23.13
N PHE A 145 10.65 0.59 22.00
CA PHE A 145 11.42 1.77 21.60
C PHE A 145 10.60 3.05 21.65
N ALA A 146 11.29 4.18 21.85
CA ALA A 146 10.80 5.51 21.59
C ALA A 146 11.61 6.10 20.41
N VAL A 147 10.96 6.30 19.28
CA VAL A 147 11.59 6.78 18.04
C VAL A 147 11.26 8.25 17.83
N LEU A 148 12.27 9.12 17.90
CA LEU A 148 12.15 10.54 17.57
C LEU A 148 12.28 10.73 16.08
N GLY A 149 11.29 11.37 15.45
CA GLY A 149 11.29 11.66 14.03
C GLY A 149 11.05 13.12 13.71
N GLU A 150 11.70 13.60 12.66
CA GLU A 150 11.37 14.85 11.97
C GLU A 150 10.50 14.55 10.76
N ARG A 151 9.28 15.08 10.73
CA ARG A 151 8.29 14.84 9.70
C ARG A 151 8.65 15.54 8.40
N LEU A 152 8.57 14.80 7.29
CA LEU A 152 8.69 15.34 5.96
C LEU A 152 7.32 15.52 5.32
N TRP A 153 6.50 14.47 5.29
CA TRP A 153 5.18 14.47 4.64
C TRP A 153 4.15 13.69 5.46
N ILE A 154 2.92 14.19 5.43
CA ILE A 154 1.74 13.55 6.03
C ILE A 154 0.65 13.47 4.97
N LYS A 155 0.04 12.30 4.82
CA LYS A 155 -1.05 12.06 3.86
C LYS A 155 -2.40 12.13 4.56
N ASP A 156 -3.31 12.88 3.97
CA ASP A 156 -4.72 12.82 4.30
C ASP A 156 -5.36 11.66 3.52
N VAL A 157 -5.39 10.49 4.16
CA VAL A 157 -5.92 9.27 3.55
C VAL A 157 -7.45 9.32 3.43
N GLU A 158 -8.13 10.02 4.32
CA GLU A 158 -9.58 10.18 4.24
C GLU A 158 -9.97 10.95 2.98
N SER A 159 -9.23 12.01 2.65
CA SER A 159 -9.39 12.73 1.40
C SER A 159 -9.17 11.83 0.17
N LEU A 160 -8.21 10.90 0.21
CA LEU A 160 -8.01 9.91 -0.86
C LEU A 160 -9.25 9.03 -1.06
N ILE A 161 -9.82 8.51 0.03
CA ILE A 161 -11.02 7.66 -0.02
C ILE A 161 -12.25 8.45 -0.48
N GLU A 162 -12.40 9.69 0.00
CA GLU A 162 -13.51 10.56 -0.41
C GLU A 162 -13.47 10.92 -1.90
N ARG A 163 -12.29 11.12 -2.49
CA ARG A 163 -12.17 11.35 -3.94
C ARG A 163 -12.79 10.21 -4.74
N GLY A 164 -12.60 8.97 -4.28
CA GLY A 164 -13.25 7.81 -4.90
C GLY A 164 -14.77 7.86 -4.85
N ARG A 165 -15.35 8.36 -3.75
CA ARG A 165 -16.81 8.49 -3.58
C ARG A 165 -17.43 9.63 -4.40
N LYS A 166 -16.66 10.66 -4.71
CA LYS A 166 -17.10 11.85 -5.46
C LYS A 166 -17.04 11.68 -6.99
N ARG A 167 -16.70 10.49 -7.51
CA ARG A 167 -16.67 10.20 -8.94
C ARG A 167 -18.09 10.25 -9.53
N PRO A 168 -18.26 10.66 -10.80
CA PRO A 168 -19.56 10.72 -11.46
C PRO A 168 -20.32 9.41 -11.46
N PHE A 169 -19.61 8.27 -11.52
CA PHE A 169 -20.20 6.95 -11.46
C PHE A 169 -19.51 6.10 -10.40
N THR A 170 -20.26 5.64 -9.40
CA THR A 170 -19.77 4.81 -8.31
C THR A 170 -20.70 3.64 -8.03
N ARG A 171 -20.17 2.59 -7.43
CA ARG A 171 -20.92 1.46 -6.89
C ARG A 171 -20.47 1.18 -5.46
N SER A 172 -21.37 0.75 -4.59
CA SER A 172 -21.08 0.44 -3.18
C SER A 172 -20.05 -0.70 -3.00
N ILE A 173 -19.95 -1.56 -4.02
CA ILE A 173 -18.99 -2.69 -4.05
C ILE A 173 -17.65 -2.33 -4.71
N ALA A 174 -17.48 -1.09 -5.18
CA ALA A 174 -16.23 -0.69 -5.80
C ALA A 174 -15.06 -0.76 -4.79
N ILE A 175 -13.90 -1.21 -5.27
CA ILE A 175 -12.68 -1.24 -4.47
C ILE A 175 -12.32 0.16 -3.94
N ARG A 176 -11.85 0.25 -2.70
CA ARG A 176 -11.38 1.50 -2.11
C ARG A 176 -10.10 1.99 -2.81
N PRO A 177 -9.91 3.31 -2.97
CA PRO A 177 -8.71 3.87 -3.62
C PRO A 177 -7.39 3.44 -3.00
N ASP A 178 -7.29 3.36 -1.67
CA ASP A 178 -6.09 2.94 -0.96
C ASP A 178 -5.74 1.47 -1.24
N VAL A 179 -6.73 0.60 -1.30
CA VAL A 179 -6.55 -0.83 -1.66
C VAL A 179 -6.19 -0.98 -3.14
N ALA A 180 -6.81 -0.18 -4.03
CA ALA A 180 -6.45 -0.15 -5.45
C ALA A 180 -4.98 0.24 -5.65
N ARG A 181 -4.48 1.27 -4.92
CA ARG A 181 -3.07 1.64 -4.92
C ARG A 181 -2.17 0.51 -4.46
N ALA A 182 -2.55 -0.20 -3.38
CA ALA A 182 -1.78 -1.33 -2.92
C ALA A 182 -1.67 -2.43 -3.99
N LEU A 183 -2.76 -2.78 -4.68
CA LEU A 183 -2.71 -3.76 -5.78
C LEU A 183 -1.75 -3.33 -6.89
N ILE A 184 -1.82 -2.07 -7.33
CA ILE A 184 -0.94 -1.53 -8.36
C ILE A 184 0.53 -1.60 -7.90
N ASN A 185 0.81 -1.25 -6.64
CA ASN A 185 2.15 -1.28 -6.06
C ASN A 185 2.67 -2.72 -5.88
N LEU A 186 1.81 -3.64 -5.44
CA LEU A 186 2.14 -5.07 -5.33
C LEU A 186 2.41 -5.71 -6.69
N ALA A 187 1.79 -5.23 -7.76
CA ALA A 187 2.15 -5.60 -9.13
C ALA A 187 3.48 -4.96 -9.60
N ARG A 188 4.23 -4.26 -8.73
CA ARG A 188 5.51 -3.57 -9.03
C ARG A 188 5.40 -2.60 -10.22
N ALA A 189 4.23 -2.01 -10.44
CA ALA A 189 4.07 -1.02 -11.49
C ALA A 189 4.94 0.21 -11.21
N ARG A 190 5.53 0.79 -12.23
CA ARG A 190 6.41 1.98 -12.18
C ARG A 190 5.79 3.12 -12.98
N ARG A 191 6.26 4.34 -12.77
CA ARG A 191 5.89 5.46 -13.64
C ARG A 191 6.22 5.14 -15.09
N GLY A 192 5.24 5.32 -15.98
CA GLY A 192 5.35 5.03 -17.41
C GLY A 192 5.04 3.59 -17.81
N ASP A 193 4.87 2.66 -16.86
CA ASP A 193 4.40 1.31 -17.17
C ASP A 193 2.95 1.35 -17.69
N ILE A 194 2.58 0.29 -18.42
CA ILE A 194 1.19 0.00 -18.80
C ILE A 194 0.68 -1.13 -17.89
N LEU A 195 -0.45 -0.88 -17.25
CA LEU A 195 -1.13 -1.82 -16.37
C LEU A 195 -2.45 -2.24 -17.00
N ILE A 196 -2.78 -3.53 -16.90
CA ILE A 196 -4.09 -4.05 -17.31
C ILE A 196 -4.92 -4.42 -16.09
N ASP A 197 -6.18 -3.98 -16.09
CA ASP A 197 -7.24 -4.44 -15.19
C ASP A 197 -8.30 -5.18 -16.00
N PRO A 198 -8.29 -6.51 -16.03
CA PRO A 198 -9.24 -7.31 -16.81
C PRO A 198 -10.66 -7.39 -16.24
N PHE A 199 -10.90 -6.88 -15.02
CA PHE A 199 -12.21 -6.79 -14.36
C PHE A 199 -12.43 -5.39 -13.77
N ALA A 200 -12.34 -4.37 -14.63
CA ALA A 200 -12.13 -2.99 -14.22
C ALA A 200 -13.34 -2.32 -13.53
N GLY A 201 -14.53 -2.87 -13.66
CA GLY A 201 -15.72 -2.35 -13.01
C GLY A 201 -15.96 -0.86 -13.28
N THR A 202 -15.91 -0.05 -12.24
CA THR A 202 -16.06 1.41 -12.34
C THR A 202 -14.77 2.16 -12.66
N GLY A 203 -13.63 1.45 -12.84
CA GLY A 203 -12.33 2.01 -13.21
C GLY A 203 -11.53 2.58 -12.03
N THR A 204 -11.75 2.12 -10.81
CA THR A 204 -10.99 2.64 -9.65
C THR A 204 -9.49 2.41 -9.79
N ILE A 205 -9.08 1.19 -10.16
CA ILE A 205 -7.66 0.85 -10.37
C ILE A 205 -7.06 1.72 -11.47
N LEU A 206 -7.78 1.98 -12.56
CA LEU A 206 -7.29 2.81 -13.66
C LEU A 206 -6.99 4.25 -13.21
N LEU A 207 -7.90 4.83 -12.44
CA LEU A 207 -7.76 6.22 -12.00
C LEU A 207 -6.66 6.39 -10.95
N GLU A 208 -6.52 5.41 -10.04
CA GLU A 208 -5.41 5.41 -9.08
C GLU A 208 -4.06 5.17 -9.79
N ALA A 209 -4.02 4.28 -10.79
CA ALA A 209 -2.83 4.07 -11.62
C ALA A 209 -2.39 5.37 -12.30
N TRP A 210 -3.33 6.09 -12.92
CA TRP A 210 -3.06 7.39 -13.54
C TRP A 210 -2.52 8.41 -12.54
N ASP A 211 -3.13 8.54 -11.37
CA ASP A 211 -2.65 9.43 -10.29
C ASP A 211 -1.22 9.08 -9.82
N MET A 212 -0.80 7.83 -10.01
CA MET A 212 0.54 7.32 -9.71
C MET A 212 1.50 7.38 -10.92
N GLY A 213 1.07 7.90 -12.06
CA GLY A 213 1.85 8.00 -13.28
C GLY A 213 1.98 6.71 -14.08
N VAL A 214 1.08 5.76 -13.86
CA VAL A 214 0.97 4.49 -14.58
C VAL A 214 -0.19 4.58 -15.59
N LEU A 215 0.04 4.23 -16.84
CA LEU A 215 -1.03 4.14 -17.83
C LEU A 215 -1.85 2.87 -17.58
N ALA A 216 -3.17 2.95 -17.74
CA ALA A 216 -4.00 1.79 -17.46
C ALA A 216 -5.05 1.52 -18.54
N ILE A 217 -5.25 0.23 -18.82
CA ILE A 217 -6.29 -0.29 -19.70
C ILE A 217 -7.20 -1.17 -18.86
N GLY A 218 -8.49 -0.85 -18.86
CA GLY A 218 -9.50 -1.63 -18.14
C GLY A 218 -10.47 -2.29 -19.08
N VAL A 219 -10.81 -3.52 -18.79
CA VAL A 219 -11.79 -4.32 -19.52
C VAL A 219 -12.93 -4.69 -18.57
N ASP A 220 -14.14 -4.64 -19.04
CA ASP A 220 -15.29 -5.18 -18.32
C ASP A 220 -16.34 -5.68 -19.32
N VAL A 221 -17.06 -6.73 -18.97
CA VAL A 221 -18.12 -7.32 -19.81
C VAL A 221 -19.43 -6.58 -19.69
N ASP A 222 -19.66 -5.87 -18.59
CA ASP A 222 -20.89 -5.10 -18.36
C ASP A 222 -20.82 -3.73 -19.03
N TYR A 223 -21.63 -3.54 -20.06
CA TYR A 223 -21.75 -2.28 -20.80
C TYR A 223 -22.01 -1.06 -19.87
N LYS A 224 -22.83 -1.22 -18.82
CA LYS A 224 -23.13 -0.13 -17.88
C LYS A 224 -21.90 0.27 -17.06
N LEU A 225 -21.07 -0.74 -16.65
CA LEU A 225 -19.83 -0.47 -15.94
C LEU A 225 -18.81 0.22 -16.85
N VAL A 226 -18.65 -0.24 -18.09
CA VAL A 226 -17.75 0.41 -19.07
C VAL A 226 -18.17 1.85 -19.36
N ARG A 227 -19.46 2.13 -19.53
CA ARG A 227 -19.96 3.50 -19.68
C ARG A 227 -19.68 4.37 -18.45
N GLY A 228 -19.89 3.82 -17.26
CA GLY A 228 -19.56 4.49 -16.00
C GLY A 228 -18.06 4.74 -15.85
N MET A 229 -17.23 3.76 -16.20
CA MET A 229 -15.77 3.89 -16.22
C MET A 229 -15.32 5.00 -17.19
N GLN A 230 -15.89 5.07 -18.40
CA GLN A 230 -15.62 6.15 -19.36
C GLN A 230 -15.99 7.54 -18.81
N MET A 231 -17.13 7.66 -18.10
CA MET A 231 -17.51 8.91 -17.44
C MET A 231 -16.49 9.32 -16.39
N ASN A 232 -16.01 8.38 -15.58
CA ASN A 232 -15.00 8.62 -14.56
C ASN A 232 -13.66 9.04 -15.17
N ILE A 233 -13.20 8.33 -16.21
CA ILE A 233 -11.97 8.63 -16.96
C ILE A 233 -12.03 10.04 -17.56
N SER A 234 -13.16 10.38 -18.21
CA SER A 234 -13.35 11.69 -18.81
C SER A 234 -13.36 12.81 -17.77
N HIS A 235 -14.03 12.59 -16.64
CA HIS A 235 -14.07 13.54 -15.53
C HIS A 235 -12.67 13.80 -14.94
N ALA A 236 -11.89 12.75 -14.76
CA ALA A 236 -10.51 12.83 -14.27
C ALA A 236 -9.51 13.33 -15.32
N ARG A 237 -9.93 13.47 -16.59
CA ARG A 237 -9.07 13.76 -17.75
C ARG A 237 -7.88 12.78 -17.83
N ALA A 238 -8.11 11.52 -17.45
CA ALA A 238 -7.09 10.49 -17.46
C ALA A 238 -6.95 9.88 -18.86
N PRO A 239 -5.74 9.60 -19.37
CA PRO A 239 -5.54 8.94 -20.67
C PRO A 239 -5.69 7.41 -20.56
N CYS A 240 -6.57 6.94 -19.67
CA CYS A 240 -6.87 5.52 -19.51
C CYS A 240 -7.83 5.05 -20.61
N ILE A 241 -7.75 3.75 -20.92
CA ILE A 241 -8.59 3.12 -21.95
C ILE A 241 -9.60 2.20 -21.27
N ALA A 242 -10.88 2.38 -21.60
CA ALA A 242 -11.97 1.50 -21.17
C ALA A 242 -12.46 0.67 -22.37
N ILE A 243 -12.46 -0.65 -22.22
CA ILE A 243 -12.83 -1.62 -23.26
C ILE A 243 -14.04 -2.41 -22.79
N LEU A 244 -15.08 -2.48 -23.63
CA LEU A 244 -16.15 -3.45 -23.48
C LEU A 244 -15.69 -4.78 -24.04
N GLY A 245 -15.56 -5.80 -23.22
CA GLY A 245 -15.10 -7.10 -23.64
C GLY A 245 -15.11 -8.12 -22.54
N ASP A 246 -15.01 -9.37 -22.93
CA ASP A 246 -14.86 -10.50 -22.02
C ASP A 246 -13.38 -10.82 -21.83
N SER A 247 -12.88 -10.68 -20.61
CA SER A 247 -11.47 -10.95 -20.27
C SER A 247 -11.07 -12.42 -20.48
N ALA A 248 -12.03 -13.34 -20.52
CA ALA A 248 -11.80 -14.74 -20.83
C ALA A 248 -11.54 -14.99 -22.34
N ILE A 249 -11.93 -14.06 -23.22
CA ILE A 249 -11.83 -14.20 -24.67
C ILE A 249 -10.81 -13.21 -25.26
N ASN A 250 -10.65 -12.04 -24.63
CA ASN A 250 -9.77 -10.99 -25.14
C ASN A 250 -8.32 -11.44 -25.21
N VAL A 251 -7.70 -11.17 -26.36
CA VAL A 251 -6.27 -11.44 -26.60
C VAL A 251 -5.50 -10.17 -26.26
N TYR A 252 -4.70 -10.23 -25.22
CA TYR A 252 -3.73 -9.19 -24.90
C TYR A 252 -2.38 -9.52 -25.55
N ARG A 253 -1.63 -8.49 -25.90
CA ARG A 253 -0.20 -8.65 -26.09
C ARG A 253 0.47 -8.92 -24.73
N GLU A 254 1.72 -9.38 -24.75
CA GLU A 254 2.50 -9.55 -23.54
C GLU A 254 2.52 -8.25 -22.71
N VAL A 255 2.18 -8.38 -21.43
CA VAL A 255 2.11 -7.27 -20.47
C VAL A 255 2.93 -7.58 -19.22
N ASP A 256 3.48 -6.53 -18.60
CA ASP A 256 4.32 -6.68 -17.41
C ASP A 256 3.54 -6.47 -16.10
N ARG A 257 2.39 -5.80 -16.14
CA ARG A 257 1.66 -5.38 -14.95
C ARG A 257 0.18 -5.66 -15.06
N VAL A 258 -0.32 -6.44 -14.10
CA VAL A 258 -1.76 -6.72 -13.97
C VAL A 258 -2.17 -6.45 -12.52
N ALA A 259 -3.22 -5.66 -12.33
CA ALA A 259 -3.84 -5.46 -11.03
C ALA A 259 -5.35 -5.50 -11.20
N THR A 260 -6.06 -6.32 -10.41
CA THR A 260 -7.49 -6.50 -10.58
C THR A 260 -8.20 -7.01 -9.34
N ASP A 261 -9.48 -6.69 -9.22
CA ASP A 261 -10.40 -7.17 -8.20
C ASP A 261 -11.48 -8.02 -8.87
N LEU A 262 -11.31 -9.35 -8.86
CA LEU A 262 -12.24 -10.27 -9.52
C LEU A 262 -13.60 -10.34 -8.81
N PRO A 263 -14.69 -10.69 -9.52
CA PRO A 263 -15.99 -10.90 -8.89
C PRO A 263 -15.97 -12.04 -7.86
N TYR A 264 -16.65 -11.85 -6.70
CA TYR A 264 -16.67 -12.84 -5.61
C TYR A 264 -17.89 -13.77 -5.62
N GLY A 265 -18.85 -13.57 -6.54
CA GLY A 265 -20.10 -14.33 -6.60
C GLY A 265 -20.94 -14.17 -5.33
N ARG A 266 -22.00 -13.38 -5.39
CA ARG A 266 -22.94 -13.25 -4.28
C ARG A 266 -24.20 -14.10 -4.56
N GLY A 267 -24.42 -15.15 -3.72
CA GLY A 267 -25.72 -15.83 -3.55
C GLY A 267 -25.94 -17.06 -4.41
N ALA A 268 -26.51 -18.08 -3.79
CA ALA A 268 -27.01 -19.37 -4.26
C ALA A 268 -25.98 -20.40 -4.81
N SER A 269 -26.24 -21.67 -4.53
CA SER A 269 -25.37 -22.82 -4.77
C SER A 269 -24.95 -23.06 -6.25
N THR A 270 -25.64 -22.47 -7.21
CA THR A 270 -25.35 -22.57 -8.64
C THR A 270 -24.23 -21.62 -9.10
N HIS A 271 -24.08 -20.47 -8.45
CA HIS A 271 -23.05 -19.49 -8.83
C HIS A 271 -21.62 -19.87 -8.40
N GLY A 272 -21.47 -20.80 -7.46
CA GLY A 272 -20.15 -21.22 -7.01
C GLY A 272 -19.32 -21.91 -8.09
N ALA A 273 -19.93 -22.73 -8.95
CA ALA A 273 -19.25 -23.39 -10.06
C ALA A 273 -18.86 -22.41 -11.18
N GLU A 274 -19.75 -21.46 -11.49
CA GLU A 274 -19.49 -20.41 -12.50
C GLU A 274 -18.33 -19.50 -12.06
N ILE A 275 -18.25 -19.16 -10.77
CA ILE A 275 -17.15 -18.34 -10.22
C ILE A 275 -15.83 -19.12 -10.24
N LYS A 276 -15.81 -20.40 -9.88
CA LYS A 276 -14.61 -21.23 -10.00
C LYS A 276 -14.09 -21.25 -11.44
N ALA A 277 -14.97 -21.49 -12.42
CA ALA A 277 -14.62 -21.49 -13.84
C ALA A 277 -14.08 -20.12 -14.31
N LEU A 278 -14.61 -19.01 -13.75
CA LEU A 278 -14.10 -17.67 -14.05
C LEU A 278 -12.65 -17.50 -13.57
N TYR A 279 -12.33 -17.93 -12.33
CA TYR A 279 -10.96 -17.84 -11.79
C TYR A 279 -10.00 -18.74 -12.55
N GLU A 280 -10.41 -19.98 -12.90
CA GLU A 280 -9.64 -20.86 -13.77
C GLU A 280 -9.33 -20.21 -15.13
N SER A 281 -10.36 -19.69 -15.79
CA SER A 281 -10.20 -19.00 -17.08
C SER A 281 -9.28 -17.78 -16.96
N PHE A 282 -9.44 -16.98 -15.91
CA PHE A 282 -8.56 -15.83 -15.67
C PHE A 282 -7.10 -16.25 -15.50
N ILE A 283 -6.80 -17.25 -14.66
CA ILE A 283 -5.43 -17.69 -14.40
C ILE A 283 -4.82 -18.32 -15.65
N HIS A 284 -5.60 -19.12 -16.39
CA HIS A 284 -5.18 -19.65 -17.68
C HIS A 284 -4.80 -18.53 -18.65
N ARG A 285 -5.69 -17.55 -18.86
CA ARG A 285 -5.42 -16.42 -19.76
C ARG A 285 -4.27 -15.56 -19.27
N LEU A 286 -4.14 -15.34 -17.97
CA LEU A 286 -3.01 -14.62 -17.40
C LEU A 286 -1.67 -15.30 -17.79
N SER A 287 -1.63 -16.64 -17.86
CA SER A 287 -0.44 -17.37 -18.28
C SER A 287 -0.07 -17.15 -19.75
N GLU A 288 -1.01 -16.73 -20.58
CA GLU A 288 -0.76 -16.46 -22.01
C GLU A 288 -0.16 -15.08 -22.24
N TYR A 289 -0.59 -14.06 -21.45
CA TYR A 289 -0.20 -12.68 -21.71
C TYR A 289 0.70 -12.03 -20.65
N LEU A 290 0.83 -12.59 -19.43
CA LEU A 290 1.78 -12.04 -18.45
C LEU A 290 3.21 -12.41 -18.84
N SER A 291 4.08 -11.41 -18.97
CA SER A 291 5.49 -11.63 -19.33
C SER A 291 6.24 -12.40 -18.23
N LYS A 292 7.36 -13.03 -18.57
CA LYS A 292 8.23 -13.71 -17.59
C LYS A 292 8.81 -12.79 -16.53
N ARG A 293 8.84 -11.47 -16.77
CA ARG A 293 9.28 -10.44 -15.81
C ARG A 293 8.10 -9.75 -15.14
N GLY A 294 6.88 -10.10 -15.56
CA GLY A 294 5.65 -9.49 -15.11
C GLY A 294 5.23 -9.91 -13.72
N PHE A 295 4.46 -9.04 -13.10
CA PHE A 295 3.77 -9.29 -11.83
C PHE A 295 2.27 -9.08 -12.02
N ALA A 296 1.49 -9.97 -11.43
CA ALA A 296 0.06 -9.79 -11.30
C ALA A 296 -0.31 -9.77 -9.81
N ALA A 297 -1.09 -8.77 -9.40
CA ALA A 297 -1.70 -8.69 -8.09
C ALA A 297 -3.22 -8.72 -8.25
N PHE A 298 -3.88 -9.71 -7.69
CA PHE A 298 -5.32 -9.85 -7.83
C PHE A 298 -6.00 -10.29 -6.53
N MET A 299 -7.28 -9.99 -6.42
CA MET A 299 -8.10 -10.36 -5.28
C MET A 299 -9.01 -11.54 -5.60
N SER A 300 -9.18 -12.42 -4.60
CA SER A 300 -10.14 -13.52 -4.58
C SER A 300 -10.82 -13.61 -3.22
N PRO A 301 -12.01 -14.23 -3.11
CA PRO A 301 -12.59 -14.54 -1.80
C PRO A 301 -11.85 -15.71 -1.15
N LEU A 302 -11.75 -15.71 0.17
CA LEU A 302 -11.03 -16.74 0.94
C LEU A 302 -11.45 -18.17 0.60
N TRP A 303 -12.73 -18.40 0.34
CA TRP A 303 -13.27 -19.74 0.03
C TRP A 303 -12.80 -20.31 -1.32
N LEU A 304 -12.15 -19.50 -2.16
CA LEU A 304 -11.51 -19.92 -3.44
C LEU A 304 -10.01 -20.13 -3.33
N GLU A 305 -9.39 -19.94 -2.18
CA GLU A 305 -7.93 -19.94 -2.03
C GLU A 305 -7.29 -21.22 -2.57
N ASP A 306 -7.79 -22.40 -2.17
CA ASP A 306 -7.28 -23.70 -2.65
C ASP A 306 -7.44 -23.86 -4.17
N THR A 307 -8.59 -23.43 -4.71
CA THR A 307 -8.84 -23.47 -6.16
C THR A 307 -7.85 -22.56 -6.92
N VAL A 308 -7.61 -21.36 -6.40
CA VAL A 308 -6.65 -20.41 -6.99
C VAL A 308 -5.24 -21.01 -6.96
N ASP A 309 -4.81 -21.62 -5.85
CA ASP A 309 -3.48 -22.22 -5.71
C ASP A 309 -3.26 -23.40 -6.65
N GLU A 310 -4.26 -24.25 -6.80
CA GLU A 310 -4.24 -25.35 -7.76
C GLU A 310 -4.00 -24.83 -9.19
N HIS A 311 -4.77 -23.84 -9.62
CA HIS A 311 -4.65 -23.29 -10.98
C HIS A 311 -3.36 -22.48 -11.18
N LEU A 312 -2.90 -21.72 -10.18
CA LEU A 312 -1.60 -21.03 -10.25
C LEU A 312 -0.47 -22.04 -10.47
N SER A 313 -0.48 -23.15 -9.74
CA SER A 313 0.52 -24.22 -9.91
C SER A 313 0.41 -24.88 -11.30
N MET A 314 -0.81 -25.19 -11.73
CA MET A 314 -1.08 -25.83 -13.03
C MET A 314 -0.57 -25.00 -14.22
N TYR A 315 -0.76 -23.65 -14.16
CA TYR A 315 -0.39 -22.75 -15.23
C TYR A 315 0.99 -22.09 -15.08
N GLY A 316 1.84 -22.62 -14.19
CA GLY A 316 3.25 -22.23 -14.07
C GLY A 316 3.48 -20.86 -13.44
N PHE A 317 2.64 -20.48 -12.46
CA PHE A 317 2.85 -19.29 -11.66
C PHE A 317 3.56 -19.59 -10.35
N LYS A 318 4.42 -18.66 -9.92
CA LYS A 318 4.96 -18.60 -8.58
C LYS A 318 4.16 -17.61 -7.77
N LEU A 319 3.58 -18.06 -6.66
CA LEU A 319 3.07 -17.19 -5.64
C LEU A 319 4.25 -16.50 -4.93
N VAL A 320 4.32 -15.18 -5.03
CA VAL A 320 5.40 -14.36 -4.43
C VAL A 320 5.01 -13.91 -3.04
N GLU A 321 3.78 -13.41 -2.90
CA GLU A 321 3.24 -12.87 -1.65
C GLU A 321 1.74 -13.12 -1.58
N ARG A 322 1.23 -13.19 -0.34
CA ARG A 322 -0.20 -13.31 -0.06
C ARG A 322 -0.58 -12.46 1.15
N TYR A 323 -1.72 -11.77 1.04
CA TYR A 323 -2.28 -10.95 2.11
C TYR A 323 -3.77 -11.22 2.24
N TYR A 324 -4.29 -11.05 3.46
CA TYR A 324 -5.69 -11.22 3.77
C TYR A 324 -6.28 -9.89 4.21
N ASP A 325 -7.35 -9.46 3.56
CA ASP A 325 -8.06 -8.21 3.86
C ASP A 325 -9.48 -8.56 4.35
N TYR A 326 -9.71 -8.42 5.65
CA TYR A 326 -11.01 -8.65 6.24
C TYR A 326 -11.94 -7.47 5.95
N VAL A 327 -13.08 -7.74 5.30
CA VAL A 327 -14.05 -6.72 4.93
C VAL A 327 -15.25 -6.73 5.90
N HIS A 328 -15.83 -7.90 6.13
CA HIS A 328 -16.94 -8.13 7.08
C HIS A 328 -17.15 -9.64 7.28
N GLY A 329 -18.05 -10.04 8.21
CA GLY A 329 -18.25 -11.44 8.61
C GLY A 329 -18.57 -12.46 7.51
N GLY A 330 -18.90 -12.03 6.30
CA GLY A 330 -19.12 -12.91 5.14
C GLY A 330 -18.08 -12.75 4.04
N LEU A 331 -17.03 -11.93 4.23
CA LEU A 331 -16.04 -11.67 3.19
C LEU A 331 -14.67 -11.33 3.77
N THR A 332 -13.72 -12.23 3.55
CA THR A 332 -12.28 -11.96 3.60
C THR A 332 -11.74 -12.06 2.18
N ARG A 333 -11.03 -11.03 1.74
CA ARG A 333 -10.33 -11.01 0.46
C ARG A 333 -8.94 -11.57 0.63
N VAL A 334 -8.52 -12.40 -0.31
CA VAL A 334 -7.14 -12.87 -0.46
C VAL A 334 -6.49 -12.08 -1.58
N ILE A 335 -5.41 -11.39 -1.30
CA ILE A 335 -4.61 -10.69 -2.29
C ILE A 335 -3.44 -11.60 -2.63
N SER A 336 -3.40 -12.12 -3.84
CA SER A 336 -2.32 -12.95 -4.35
C SER A 336 -1.44 -12.14 -5.29
N VAL A 337 -0.13 -12.16 -5.04
CA VAL A 337 0.88 -11.55 -5.89
C VAL A 337 1.66 -12.68 -6.56
N VAL A 338 1.60 -12.73 -7.87
CA VAL A 338 2.19 -13.82 -8.66
C VAL A 338 3.10 -13.29 -9.75
N ARG A 339 4.04 -14.11 -10.15
CA ARG A 339 4.85 -13.93 -11.36
C ARG A 339 4.94 -15.24 -12.12
N ARG A 340 5.20 -15.14 -13.43
CA ARG A 340 5.46 -16.31 -14.26
C ARG A 340 6.85 -16.86 -13.99
N TRP A 341 7.00 -18.22 -14.02
CA TRP A 341 8.31 -18.89 -13.92
C TRP A 341 9.19 -18.61 -15.14
#